data_a78b45665119d8cf9d180ee8a33c0ed6
#
_entry.id   a78b45665119d8cf9d180ee8a33c0ed6
#
_cell.length_a   1.000
_cell.length_b   1.000
_cell.length_c   1.000
_cell.angle_alpha   90.00
_cell.angle_beta   90.00
_cell.angle_gamma   90.00
#
_symmetry.space_group_name_H-M   'P 1'
#
loop_
_entity.id
_entity.type
_entity.pdbx_description
1 polymer ?
#
loop_
_entity_poly.entity_id
_entity_poly.type
_entity_poly.pdbx_seq_one_letter_code
_entity_poly.pdbx_strand_id
1 'polypeptide(L)'
;MINDITLNEFESKARNWLDANAQKKQAVSEKEAEWGEGEFSVSVFHNLTFEEESDLLQEAAEWQIAKSEEGYHAITWPTEYGGLDLPIEYARAFARLESDYITPSRHETFSVTTRLIAPTVLHYGTDDQKDELLSDL
;
A
#
# COMPACT_ATOMS: atom_id res chain seq x y z
N MET A 1 -6.48 20.06 13.34
CA MET A 1 -7.80 19.76 12.77
C MET A 1 -7.92 18.26 12.67
N ILE A 2 -8.75 17.71 13.49
CA ILE A 2 -9.16 16.31 13.33
C ILE A 2 -9.94 16.27 12.03
N ASN A 3 -9.53 15.45 11.08
CA ASN A 3 -10.30 15.21 9.89
C ASN A 3 -11.58 14.46 10.30
N ASP A 4 -12.67 15.21 10.50
CA ASP A 4 -14.01 14.66 10.78
C ASP A 4 -14.62 14.00 9.53
N ILE A 5 -13.80 13.33 8.74
CA ILE A 5 -14.30 12.57 7.60
C ILE A 5 -14.92 11.26 8.09
N THR A 6 -16.16 11.01 7.74
CA THR A 6 -16.80 9.74 8.04
C THR A 6 -16.17 8.59 7.24
N LEU A 7 -16.26 7.37 7.74
CA LEU A 7 -15.74 6.20 7.04
C LEU A 7 -16.33 6.05 5.62
N ASN A 8 -17.62 6.33 5.47
CA ASN A 8 -18.30 6.26 4.16
C ASN A 8 -17.77 7.31 3.17
N GLU A 9 -17.53 8.54 3.63
CA GLU A 9 -16.94 9.59 2.80
C GLU A 9 -15.51 9.24 2.41
N PHE A 10 -14.75 8.72 3.35
CA PHE A 10 -13.39 8.24 3.09
C PHE A 10 -13.38 7.10 2.05
N GLU A 11 -14.23 6.08 2.22
CA GLU A 11 -14.34 4.99 1.26
C GLU A 11 -14.75 5.48 -0.14
N SER A 12 -15.65 6.44 -0.22
CA SER A 12 -16.09 7.03 -1.49
C SER A 12 -14.94 7.80 -2.17
N LYS A 13 -14.20 8.58 -1.40
CA LYS A 13 -13.03 9.33 -1.88
C LYS A 13 -11.91 8.39 -2.34
N ALA A 14 -11.61 7.38 -1.54
CA ALA A 14 -10.61 6.37 -1.85
C ALA A 14 -10.97 5.56 -3.11
N ARG A 15 -12.24 5.20 -3.27
CA ARG A 15 -12.73 4.50 -4.46
C ARG A 15 -12.59 5.35 -5.71
N ASN A 16 -12.97 6.61 -5.66
CA ASN A 16 -12.80 7.53 -6.79
C ASN A 16 -11.33 7.68 -7.19
N TRP A 17 -10.44 7.76 -6.21
CA TRP A 17 -9.01 7.83 -6.45
C TRP A 17 -8.47 6.54 -7.08
N LEU A 18 -8.88 5.37 -6.57
CA LEU A 18 -8.51 4.07 -7.12
C LEU A 18 -9.03 3.89 -8.55
N ASP A 19 -10.29 4.30 -8.83
CA ASP A 19 -10.88 4.25 -10.18
C ASP A 19 -10.09 5.12 -11.18
N ALA A 20 -9.48 6.20 -10.72
CA ALA A 20 -8.67 7.09 -11.56
C ALA A 20 -7.22 6.60 -11.77
N ASN A 21 -6.67 5.83 -10.84
CA ASN A 21 -5.25 5.47 -10.82
C ASN A 21 -4.96 3.96 -11.04
N ALA A 22 -5.97 3.09 -10.95
CA ALA A 22 -5.82 1.65 -11.11
C ALA A 22 -7.00 1.04 -11.87
N GLN A 23 -6.79 -0.14 -12.45
CA GLN A 23 -7.86 -0.88 -13.09
C GLN A 23 -8.52 -1.83 -12.10
N LYS A 24 -9.86 -1.88 -12.10
CA LYS A 24 -10.60 -2.90 -11.36
C LYS A 24 -10.28 -4.28 -11.90
N LYS A 25 -10.12 -5.23 -10.99
CA LYS A 25 -10.11 -6.64 -11.35
C LYS A 25 -11.46 -6.98 -11.99
N GLN A 26 -11.44 -7.53 -13.19
CA GLN A 26 -12.65 -8.09 -13.76
C GLN A 26 -13.07 -9.25 -12.86
N ALA A 27 -14.37 -9.34 -12.55
CA ALA A 27 -14.89 -10.52 -11.89
C ALA A 27 -14.47 -11.74 -12.74
N VAL A 28 -13.52 -12.49 -12.24
CA VAL A 28 -13.14 -13.76 -12.85
C VAL A 28 -14.40 -14.61 -12.72
N SER A 29 -15.06 -14.89 -13.84
CA SER A 29 -16.00 -15.98 -13.87
C SER A 29 -15.25 -17.18 -13.30
N GLU A 30 -15.81 -17.83 -12.30
CA GLU A 30 -15.30 -19.05 -11.70
C GLU A 30 -15.06 -20.09 -12.80
N LYS A 31 -13.95 -19.97 -13.51
CA LYS A 31 -13.31 -21.12 -14.11
C LYS A 31 -12.64 -21.80 -12.94
N GLU A 32 -13.19 -22.96 -12.59
CA GLU A 32 -12.61 -23.89 -11.64
C GLU A 32 -11.09 -23.84 -11.81
N ALA A 33 -10.41 -23.33 -10.79
CA ALA A 33 -8.98 -23.43 -10.70
C ALA A 33 -8.67 -24.91 -10.51
N GLU A 34 -8.31 -25.58 -11.60
CA GLU A 34 -7.86 -26.95 -11.55
C GLU A 34 -6.59 -26.98 -10.69
N TRP A 35 -6.62 -27.74 -9.61
CA TRP A 35 -5.49 -27.88 -8.69
C TRP A 35 -4.25 -28.31 -9.47
N GLY A 36 -3.27 -27.41 -9.60
CA GLY A 36 -1.99 -27.68 -10.20
C GLY A 36 -1.66 -26.94 -11.49
N GLU A 37 -2.60 -26.23 -12.11
CA GLU A 37 -2.39 -25.38 -13.29
C GLU A 37 -2.73 -23.93 -13.01
N GLY A 38 -1.80 -23.19 -12.45
CA GLY A 38 -1.87 -21.77 -12.27
C GLY A 38 -0.52 -21.25 -11.82
N GLU A 39 -0.24 -20.00 -12.04
CA GLU A 39 0.96 -19.28 -11.60
C GLU A 39 1.12 -19.20 -10.06
N PHE A 40 0.74 -20.26 -9.34
CA PHE A 40 1.12 -20.46 -7.95
C PHE A 40 2.47 -21.18 -7.90
N SER A 41 3.46 -20.59 -8.54
CA SER A 41 4.83 -20.86 -8.19
C SER A 41 5.02 -20.34 -6.77
N VAL A 42 4.96 -21.22 -5.79
CA VAL A 42 5.48 -20.96 -4.45
C VAL A 42 7.01 -20.98 -4.58
N SER A 43 7.54 -20.06 -5.35
CA SER A 43 8.94 -19.78 -5.38
C SER A 43 9.24 -18.86 -4.21
N VAL A 44 9.82 -19.42 -3.17
CA VAL A 44 10.37 -18.63 -2.04
C VAL A 44 11.46 -17.67 -2.54
N PHE A 45 12.03 -17.95 -3.69
CA PHE A 45 12.96 -17.11 -4.42
C PHE A 45 12.36 -16.83 -5.79
N HIS A 46 11.98 -15.60 -6.02
CA HIS A 46 11.59 -15.14 -7.35
C HIS A 46 12.81 -15.27 -8.26
N ASN A 47 12.80 -16.25 -9.16
CA ASN A 47 13.85 -16.40 -10.19
C ASN A 47 13.64 -15.34 -11.28
N LEU A 48 13.63 -14.07 -10.88
CA LEU A 48 13.54 -12.95 -11.78
C LEU A 48 14.94 -12.54 -12.24
N THR A 49 15.05 -12.09 -13.47
CA THR A 49 16.25 -11.40 -13.94
C THR A 49 16.38 -10.06 -13.22
N PHE A 50 17.58 -9.49 -13.23
CA PHE A 50 17.81 -8.16 -12.65
C PHE A 50 16.90 -7.09 -13.28
N GLU A 51 16.65 -7.18 -14.59
CA GLU A 51 15.77 -6.24 -15.29
C GLU A 51 14.31 -6.39 -14.83
N GLU A 52 13.80 -7.61 -14.76
CA GLU A 52 12.43 -7.88 -14.29
C GLU A 52 12.23 -7.42 -12.83
N GLU A 53 13.21 -7.64 -11.96
CA GLU A 53 13.14 -7.17 -10.58
C GLU A 53 13.19 -5.64 -10.49
N SER A 54 14.01 -5.00 -11.32
CA SER A 54 14.12 -3.54 -11.39
C SER A 54 12.82 -2.90 -11.87
N ASP A 55 12.17 -3.48 -12.87
CA ASP A 55 10.88 -3.00 -13.39
C ASP A 55 9.77 -3.12 -12.34
N LEU A 56 9.70 -4.25 -11.63
CA LEU A 56 8.75 -4.46 -10.54
C LEU A 56 8.96 -3.47 -9.38
N LEU A 57 10.22 -3.20 -9.03
CA LEU A 57 10.56 -2.21 -8.01
C LEU A 57 10.13 -0.81 -8.43
N GLN A 58 10.35 -0.44 -9.69
CA GLN A 58 9.95 0.86 -10.20
C GLN A 58 8.43 1.02 -10.19
N GLU A 59 7.68 0.05 -10.68
CA GLU A 59 6.21 0.06 -10.64
C GLU A 59 5.68 0.17 -9.21
N ALA A 60 6.25 -0.59 -8.27
CA ALA A 60 5.88 -0.55 -6.87
C ALA A 60 6.23 0.81 -6.23
N ALA A 61 7.35 1.43 -6.60
CA ALA A 61 7.73 2.76 -6.14
C ALA A 61 6.79 3.84 -6.65
N GLU A 62 6.45 3.82 -7.93
CA GLU A 62 5.51 4.76 -8.55
C GLU A 62 4.13 4.68 -7.89
N TRP A 63 3.65 3.47 -7.60
CA TRP A 63 2.40 3.25 -6.87
C TRP A 63 2.45 3.79 -5.44
N GLN A 64 3.56 3.58 -4.75
CA GLN A 64 3.77 4.09 -3.40
C GLN A 64 3.82 5.62 -3.39
N ILE A 65 4.49 6.25 -4.35
CA ILE A 65 4.52 7.70 -4.52
C ILE A 65 3.12 8.25 -4.76
N ALA A 66 2.35 7.65 -5.67
CA ALA A 66 0.98 8.07 -5.94
C ALA A 66 0.09 8.00 -4.68
N LYS A 67 0.22 6.94 -3.87
CA LYS A 67 -0.47 6.84 -2.59
C LYS A 67 -0.01 7.90 -1.58
N SER A 68 1.27 8.24 -1.59
CA SER A 68 1.84 9.20 -0.64
C SER A 68 1.32 10.62 -0.87
N GLU A 69 1.06 11.01 -2.10
CA GLU A 69 0.49 12.31 -2.46
C GLU A 69 -0.88 12.55 -1.82
N GLU A 70 -1.64 11.48 -1.58
CA GLU A 70 -2.96 11.54 -0.93
C GLU A 70 -2.93 11.07 0.55
N GLY A 71 -1.78 10.69 1.07
CA GLY A 71 -1.62 10.16 2.42
C GLY A 71 -2.08 8.71 2.61
N TYR A 72 -2.46 8.00 1.55
CA TYR A 72 -2.92 6.61 1.62
C TYR A 72 -1.83 5.61 1.97
N HIS A 73 -0.56 5.98 1.86
CA HIS A 73 0.57 5.17 2.29
C HIS A 73 0.68 5.06 3.82
N ALA A 74 0.15 6.05 4.55
CA ALA A 74 0.34 6.23 5.99
C ALA A 74 -0.94 6.75 6.67
N ILE A 75 -2.09 6.11 6.43
CA ILE A 75 -3.42 6.57 6.88
C ILE A 75 -3.47 6.79 8.39
N THR A 76 -2.81 5.94 9.17
CA THR A 76 -2.81 6.01 10.64
C THR A 76 -1.68 6.86 11.24
N TRP A 77 -0.78 7.35 10.40
CA TRP A 77 0.34 8.15 10.90
C TRP A 77 -0.09 9.59 11.18
N PRO A 78 0.62 10.29 12.09
CA PRO A 78 0.42 11.71 12.31
C PRO A 78 0.58 12.51 11.02
N THR A 79 -0.17 13.59 10.89
CA THR A 79 -0.11 14.48 9.71
C THR A 79 1.25 15.12 9.52
N GLU A 80 2.00 15.34 10.60
CA GLU A 80 3.37 15.88 10.57
C GLU A 80 4.37 14.97 9.83
N TYR A 81 4.07 13.68 9.72
CA TYR A 81 4.88 12.70 8.97
C TYR A 81 4.20 12.24 7.65
N GLY A 82 3.30 13.05 7.12
CA GLY A 82 2.62 12.78 5.86
C GLY A 82 1.41 11.83 5.96
N GLY A 83 0.99 11.46 7.16
CA GLY A 83 -0.20 10.64 7.40
C GLY A 83 -1.50 11.41 7.44
N LEU A 84 -2.60 10.70 7.63
CA LEU A 84 -3.95 11.25 7.71
C LEU A 84 -4.48 11.34 9.15
N ASP A 85 -3.74 10.80 10.12
CA ASP A 85 -4.13 10.73 11.54
C ASP A 85 -5.54 10.12 11.73
N LEU A 86 -5.84 9.09 10.97
CA LEU A 86 -7.12 8.38 11.00
C LEU A 86 -7.00 7.04 11.74
N PRO A 87 -8.09 6.56 12.35
CA PRO A 87 -8.12 5.25 13.01
C PRO A 87 -7.79 4.09 12.06
N ILE A 88 -7.36 2.96 12.62
CA ILE A 88 -6.96 1.76 11.87
C ILE A 88 -8.07 1.20 10.97
N GLU A 89 -9.33 1.45 11.29
CA GLU A 89 -10.48 1.04 10.48
C GLU A 89 -10.44 1.64 9.08
N TYR A 90 -9.94 2.86 8.95
CA TYR A 90 -9.76 3.56 7.65
C TYR A 90 -8.66 2.90 6.82
N ALA A 91 -7.55 2.51 7.44
CA ALA A 91 -6.48 1.78 6.77
C ALA A 91 -6.95 0.40 6.29
N ARG A 92 -7.76 -0.29 7.10
CA ARG A 92 -8.36 -1.58 6.72
C ARG A 92 -9.37 -1.42 5.58
N ALA A 93 -10.18 -0.37 5.62
CA ALA A 93 -11.12 -0.04 4.55
C ALA A 93 -10.39 0.23 3.23
N PHE A 94 -9.32 1.03 3.25
CA PHE A 94 -8.50 1.28 2.07
C PHE A 94 -7.87 0.00 1.52
N ALA A 95 -7.28 -0.83 2.37
CA ALA A 95 -6.67 -2.10 1.96
C ALA A 95 -7.69 -3.05 1.31
N ARG A 96 -8.91 -3.09 1.83
CA ARG A 96 -10.01 -3.87 1.25
C ARG A 96 -10.41 -3.34 -0.13
N LEU A 97 -10.56 -2.02 -0.28
CA LEU A 97 -10.87 -1.39 -1.56
C LEU A 97 -9.74 -1.62 -2.58
N GLU A 98 -8.49 -1.41 -2.18
CA GLU A 98 -7.32 -1.62 -3.04
C GLU A 98 -7.22 -3.07 -3.55
N SER A 99 -7.68 -4.05 -2.76
CA SER A 99 -7.68 -5.46 -3.16
C SER A 99 -8.57 -5.78 -4.36
N ASP A 100 -9.55 -4.93 -4.66
CA ASP A 100 -10.44 -5.05 -5.82
C ASP A 100 -9.83 -4.53 -7.13
N TYR A 101 -8.62 -3.95 -7.05
CA TYR A 101 -7.92 -3.36 -8.18
C TYR A 101 -6.65 -4.14 -8.52
N ILE A 102 -6.22 -4.02 -9.78
CA ILE A 102 -4.92 -4.51 -10.24
C ILE A 102 -3.89 -3.47 -9.83
N THR A 103 -3.06 -3.82 -8.86
CA THR A 103 -1.99 -2.97 -8.34
C THR A 103 -0.65 -3.68 -8.48
N PRO A 104 0.48 -2.95 -8.55
CA PRO A 104 1.80 -3.56 -8.58
C PRO A 104 1.99 -4.53 -7.42
N SER A 105 2.69 -5.63 -7.68
CA SER A 105 3.01 -6.60 -6.63
C SER A 105 3.85 -5.95 -5.54
N ARG A 106 3.53 -6.27 -4.29
CA ARG A 106 4.28 -5.74 -3.15
C ARG A 106 5.67 -6.36 -3.11
N HIS A 107 6.68 -5.54 -3.30
CA HIS A 107 8.05 -5.97 -3.09
C HIS A 107 8.39 -5.99 -1.58
N GLU A 108 9.16 -6.98 -1.13
CA GLU A 108 9.52 -7.11 0.29
C GLU A 108 10.23 -5.88 0.85
N THR A 109 11.05 -5.21 0.06
CA THR A 109 11.74 -3.98 0.44
C THR A 109 10.78 -2.94 1.00
N PHE A 110 9.66 -2.68 0.31
CA PHE A 110 8.65 -1.74 0.78
C PHE A 110 7.87 -2.27 1.99
N SER A 111 7.60 -3.58 2.02
CA SER A 111 6.88 -4.19 3.14
C SER A 111 7.68 -4.13 4.44
N VAL A 112 8.98 -4.39 4.39
CA VAL A 112 9.87 -4.28 5.56
C VAL A 112 9.96 -2.83 6.02
N THR A 113 10.17 -1.90 5.10
CA THR A 113 10.31 -0.48 5.42
C THR A 113 9.03 0.09 6.04
N THR A 114 7.89 -0.11 5.38
CA THR A 114 6.63 0.55 5.76
C THR A 114 5.88 -0.14 6.88
N ARG A 115 6.00 -1.47 7.02
CA ARG A 115 5.24 -2.25 8.00
C ARG A 115 6.02 -2.63 9.23
N LEU A 116 7.34 -2.67 9.15
CA LEU A 116 8.18 -3.09 10.25
C LEU A 116 9.02 -1.93 10.80
N ILE A 117 9.83 -1.30 9.95
CA ILE A 117 10.76 -0.25 10.36
C ILE A 117 10.02 1.02 10.74
N ALA A 118 9.17 1.53 9.87
CA ALA A 118 8.45 2.78 10.11
C ALA A 118 7.56 2.76 11.36
N PRO A 119 6.73 1.73 11.62
CA PRO A 119 5.97 1.65 12.87
C PRO A 119 6.86 1.55 14.10
N THR A 120 8.01 0.88 14.01
CA THR A 120 8.96 0.78 15.12
C THR A 120 9.56 2.15 15.46
N VAL A 121 9.99 2.90 14.44
CA VAL A 121 10.49 4.27 14.63
C VAL A 121 9.40 5.17 15.18
N LEU A 122 8.18 5.07 14.67
CA LEU A 122 7.05 5.88 15.13
C LEU A 122 6.75 5.66 16.61
N HIS A 123 6.83 4.42 17.10
CA HIS A 123 6.51 4.08 18.48
C HIS A 123 7.68 4.26 19.47
N TYR A 124 8.89 3.96 19.05
CA TYR A 124 10.07 3.88 19.91
C TYR A 124 11.19 4.84 19.57
N GLY A 125 11.11 5.51 18.41
CA GLY A 125 12.13 6.48 17.99
C GLY A 125 12.09 7.76 18.81
N THR A 126 13.23 8.47 18.86
CA THR A 126 13.31 9.85 19.35
C THR A 126 12.67 10.79 18.33
N ASP A 127 12.34 12.02 18.74
CA ASP A 127 11.79 13.02 17.82
C ASP A 127 12.72 13.28 16.63
N ASP A 128 14.03 13.38 16.87
CA ASP A 128 15.04 13.56 15.82
C ASP A 128 15.04 12.36 14.83
N GLN A 129 14.96 11.13 15.34
CA GLN A 129 14.89 9.93 14.49
C GLN A 129 13.60 9.88 13.66
N LYS A 130 12.47 10.29 14.25
CA LYS A 130 11.20 10.37 13.54
C LYS A 130 11.26 11.42 12.42
N ASP A 131 11.79 12.60 12.71
CA ASP A 131 11.91 13.67 11.74
C ASP A 131 12.85 13.30 10.57
N GLU A 132 13.96 12.62 10.87
CA GLU A 132 14.93 12.19 9.87
C GLU A 132 14.43 11.03 9.01
N LEU A 133 13.82 10.01 9.63
CA LEU A 133 13.52 8.74 8.95
C LEU A 133 12.10 8.67 8.38
N LEU A 134 11.11 9.28 9.04
CA LEU A 134 9.71 9.16 8.59
C LEU A 134 9.34 10.19 7.52
N SER A 135 10.04 11.31 7.44
CA SER A 135 9.78 12.35 6.44
C SER A 135 10.18 11.94 5.02
N ASP A 136 11.11 11.01 4.90
CA ASP A 136 11.65 10.53 3.61
C ASP A 136 11.03 9.20 3.16
N LEU A 137 10.12 8.61 3.93
CA LEU A 137 9.40 7.39 3.62
C LEU A 137 8.05 7.68 2.95
#